data_efec998eda8bad5b0ee806c312561665
#
_entry.id   efec998eda8bad5b0ee806c312561665
#
_cell.length_a   1.000
_cell.length_b   1.000
_cell.length_c   1.000
_cell.angle_alpha   90.00
_cell.angle_beta   90.00
_cell.angle_gamma   90.00
#
_symmetry.space_group_name_H-M   'P 1'
#
loop_
_entity.id
_entity.type
_entity.pdbx_description
1 polymer ?
#
loop_
_entity_poly.entity_id
_entity_poly.type
_entity_poly.pdbx_seq_one_letter_code
_entity_poly.pdbx_strand_id
1 'polypeptide(L)'
;VSVLALDHVTYTYPGALAPAISDVTLEIGPGELVVLAGGSGSGKSTLLRAANGLAPHFYGGVFAGRATVAGMDTREHGPGMLAAAVGTLFQDPETQVVMGTVRAELALPLENQGEALAAVARAVEEAALALGIAHLLDRPTAELSGGELQRVALGAALAGRPKLILLDEPTSQLDPVAGDELIALLRRLNEDFDAAIVIAEHRLERCLSFADRAVAMRGGRVVCDAAPAEFLAWAWEAAPELATPGGRLLAGLGLEPVAGVKAARAALRSRGLLPEPVADFADLADLAGEGEPGVSRRAARRRPRAPEPALRFDRVWHEIDRGPTVLRGVSLSIGPGDRVALMGRNGAGKSTLLRHAAGLMRPTRGKVRNAGRVALLLQNPTDYLVHEHVHQEASAGALATVGLGDPALRERHPRDLS
;
A
#
# COMPACT_ATOMS: atom_id res chain seq x y z
N VAL A 1 1.51 14.66 -27.42
CA VAL A 1 0.15 14.08 -27.34
C VAL A 1 0.09 13.34 -26.00
N SER A 2 -0.85 13.73 -25.15
CA SER A 2 -1.04 13.11 -23.84
C SER A 2 -1.46 11.63 -23.96
N VAL A 3 -0.98 10.78 -23.04
CA VAL A 3 -1.40 9.37 -22.94
C VAL A 3 -2.75 9.29 -22.20
N LEU A 4 -2.94 10.10 -21.16
CA LEU A 4 -4.22 10.30 -20.47
C LEU A 4 -4.58 11.77 -20.55
N ALA A 5 -5.82 12.09 -20.93
CA ALA A 5 -6.39 13.42 -20.82
C ALA A 5 -7.80 13.33 -20.22
N LEU A 6 -7.99 14.03 -19.13
CA LEU A 6 -9.27 14.27 -18.47
C LEU A 6 -9.64 15.74 -18.69
N ASP A 7 -10.80 15.99 -19.25
CA ASP A 7 -11.30 17.31 -19.57
C ASP A 7 -12.66 17.53 -18.88
N HIS A 8 -12.66 18.32 -17.82
CA HIS A 8 -13.82 18.64 -16.99
C HIS A 8 -14.61 17.41 -16.51
N VAL A 9 -13.90 16.32 -16.15
CA VAL A 9 -14.52 15.04 -15.79
C VAL A 9 -15.23 15.15 -14.43
N THR A 10 -16.52 14.80 -14.45
CA THR A 10 -17.35 14.67 -13.26
C THR A 10 -18.02 13.30 -13.28
N TYR A 11 -17.94 12.55 -12.19
CA TYR A 11 -18.55 11.24 -12.10
C TYR A 11 -19.27 11.03 -10.77
N THR A 12 -20.51 10.54 -10.87
CA THR A 12 -21.38 10.22 -9.74
C THR A 12 -21.79 8.75 -9.81
N TYR A 13 -21.49 7.98 -8.75
CA TYR A 13 -21.94 6.58 -8.65
C TYR A 13 -23.47 6.46 -8.59
N PRO A 14 -24.05 5.31 -9.00
CA PRO A 14 -25.49 5.08 -8.88
C PRO A 14 -25.96 5.25 -7.43
N GLY A 15 -27.02 6.03 -7.25
CA GLY A 15 -27.60 6.28 -5.92
C GLY A 15 -26.82 7.24 -5.02
N ALA A 16 -25.64 7.71 -5.43
CA ALA A 16 -24.91 8.71 -4.66
C ALA A 16 -25.53 10.10 -4.83
N LEU A 17 -25.57 10.88 -3.72
CA LEU A 17 -26.11 12.24 -3.70
C LEU A 17 -25.11 13.30 -4.20
N ALA A 18 -23.84 12.97 -4.20
CA ALA A 18 -22.77 13.88 -4.61
C ALA A 18 -21.77 13.16 -5.55
N PRO A 19 -21.11 13.91 -6.45
CA PRO A 19 -20.08 13.34 -7.31
C PRO A 19 -18.87 12.87 -6.52
N ALA A 20 -18.31 11.72 -6.92
CA ALA A 20 -17.06 11.17 -6.36
C ALA A 20 -15.84 11.89 -6.92
N ILE A 21 -15.89 12.35 -8.17
CA ILE A 21 -14.96 13.32 -8.77
C ILE A 21 -15.76 14.42 -9.45
N SER A 22 -15.26 15.65 -9.39
CA SER A 22 -15.99 16.84 -9.86
C SER A 22 -15.04 17.80 -10.57
N ASP A 23 -15.32 18.06 -11.82
CA ASP A 23 -14.62 19.05 -12.65
C ASP A 23 -13.09 18.82 -12.69
N VAL A 24 -12.70 17.56 -12.90
CA VAL A 24 -11.28 17.18 -12.95
C VAL A 24 -10.74 17.39 -14.36
N THR A 25 -9.72 18.23 -14.46
CA THR A 25 -8.91 18.42 -15.65
C THR A 25 -7.47 18.02 -15.33
N LEU A 26 -6.92 17.05 -16.07
CA LEU A 26 -5.59 16.50 -15.86
C LEU A 26 -5.06 15.89 -17.16
N GLU A 27 -3.83 16.21 -17.51
CA GLU A 27 -3.13 15.57 -18.63
C GLU A 27 -1.87 14.87 -18.15
N ILE A 28 -1.60 13.69 -18.72
CA ILE A 28 -0.40 12.90 -18.43
C ILE A 28 0.28 12.55 -19.76
N GLY A 29 1.56 12.90 -19.85
CA GLY A 29 2.40 12.65 -21.03
C GLY A 29 2.96 11.22 -21.08
N PRO A 30 3.53 10.81 -22.24
CA PRO A 30 4.30 9.57 -22.33
C PRO A 30 5.50 9.60 -21.35
N GLY A 31 5.83 8.48 -20.78
CA GLY A 31 6.97 8.34 -19.85
C GLY A 31 6.85 9.12 -18.53
N GLU A 32 5.72 9.81 -18.28
CA GLU A 32 5.55 10.60 -17.07
C GLU A 32 5.14 9.73 -15.88
N LEU A 33 5.85 9.85 -14.74
CA LEU A 33 5.50 9.22 -13.49
C LEU A 33 4.81 10.23 -12.57
N VAL A 34 3.51 10.04 -12.35
CA VAL A 34 2.65 10.92 -11.56
C VAL A 34 2.21 10.24 -10.26
N VAL A 35 2.41 10.91 -9.14
CA VAL A 35 1.89 10.48 -7.84
C VAL A 35 0.58 11.19 -7.54
N LEU A 36 -0.49 10.42 -7.38
CA LEU A 36 -1.82 10.89 -7.01
C LEU A 36 -1.99 10.79 -5.49
N ALA A 37 -1.97 11.93 -4.82
CA ALA A 37 -2.04 12.07 -3.36
C ALA A 37 -3.43 12.48 -2.89
N GLY A 38 -3.77 12.14 -1.66
CA GLY A 38 -5.04 12.54 -1.02
C GLY A 38 -5.49 11.56 0.05
N GLY A 39 -6.33 12.00 0.94
CA GLY A 39 -6.93 11.15 1.98
C GLY A 39 -7.86 10.07 1.42
N SER A 40 -8.33 9.16 2.28
CA SER A 40 -9.37 8.20 1.92
C SER A 40 -10.64 8.95 1.49
N GLY A 41 -11.32 8.46 0.46
CA GLY A 41 -12.51 9.12 -0.09
C GLY A 41 -12.26 10.41 -0.89
N SER A 42 -11.00 10.79 -1.16
CA SER A 42 -10.70 12.00 -1.96
C SER A 42 -10.99 11.89 -3.45
N GLY A 43 -11.30 10.69 -3.96
CA GLY A 43 -11.64 10.45 -5.36
C GLY A 43 -10.54 9.78 -6.21
N LYS A 44 -9.36 9.44 -5.65
CA LYS A 44 -8.23 8.82 -6.38
C LYS A 44 -8.63 7.57 -7.16
N SER A 45 -9.15 6.56 -6.47
CA SER A 45 -9.58 5.30 -7.10
C SER A 45 -10.68 5.52 -8.15
N THR A 46 -11.56 6.51 -7.95
CA THR A 46 -12.59 6.88 -8.91
C THR A 46 -11.96 7.50 -10.17
N LEU A 47 -10.94 8.34 -10.02
CA LEU A 47 -10.18 8.90 -11.13
C LEU A 47 -9.50 7.79 -11.95
N LEU A 48 -8.86 6.82 -11.28
CA LEU A 48 -8.25 5.67 -11.95
C LEU A 48 -9.31 4.82 -12.68
N ARG A 49 -10.51 4.64 -12.09
CA ARG A 49 -11.63 3.93 -12.72
C ARG A 49 -12.21 4.68 -13.92
N ALA A 50 -12.18 6.00 -13.92
CA ALA A 50 -12.55 6.80 -15.08
C ALA A 50 -11.52 6.66 -16.21
N ALA A 51 -10.23 6.59 -15.86
CA ALA A 51 -9.14 6.42 -16.82
C ALA A 51 -9.09 5.02 -17.45
N ASN A 52 -9.46 3.94 -16.76
CA ASN A 52 -9.47 2.58 -17.32
C ASN A 52 -10.84 2.15 -17.88
N GLY A 53 -11.84 3.05 -17.91
CA GLY A 53 -13.16 2.81 -18.46
C GLY A 53 -14.09 1.97 -17.57
N LEU A 54 -13.69 1.57 -16.36
CA LEU A 54 -14.60 0.89 -15.42
C LEU A 54 -15.74 1.81 -14.99
N ALA A 55 -15.49 3.11 -14.88
CA ALA A 55 -16.52 4.13 -14.78
C ALA A 55 -16.68 4.80 -16.18
N PRO A 56 -17.87 4.78 -16.79
CA PRO A 56 -19.14 4.28 -16.27
C PRO A 56 -19.48 2.81 -16.60
N HIS A 57 -18.71 2.12 -17.45
CA HIS A 57 -19.14 0.85 -18.07
C HIS A 57 -19.48 -0.26 -17.07
N PHE A 58 -18.67 -0.43 -16.03
CA PHE A 58 -18.88 -1.47 -15.02
C PHE A 58 -19.73 -0.98 -13.84
N TYR A 59 -19.42 0.23 -13.36
CA TYR A 59 -20.09 0.78 -12.18
C TYR A 59 -21.39 1.50 -12.48
N GLY A 60 -21.70 1.81 -13.75
CA GLY A 60 -22.85 2.64 -14.13
C GLY A 60 -22.65 4.09 -13.68
N GLY A 61 -23.75 4.76 -13.35
CA GLY A 61 -23.74 6.12 -12.84
C GLY A 61 -23.75 7.20 -13.93
N VAL A 62 -23.47 8.45 -13.53
CA VAL A 62 -23.49 9.60 -14.43
C VAL A 62 -22.07 10.11 -14.64
N PHE A 63 -21.65 10.13 -15.90
CA PHE A 63 -20.33 10.61 -16.32
C PHE A 63 -20.50 11.85 -17.22
N ALA A 64 -19.89 12.97 -16.83
CA ALA A 64 -19.83 14.20 -17.61
C ALA A 64 -18.37 14.58 -17.87
N GLY A 65 -18.15 15.44 -18.87
CA GLY A 65 -16.82 15.76 -19.34
C GLY A 65 -16.29 14.69 -20.32
N ARG A 66 -14.99 14.67 -20.56
CA ARG A 66 -14.32 13.75 -21.48
C ARG A 66 -13.08 13.16 -20.86
N ALA A 67 -12.93 11.85 -20.97
CA ALA A 67 -11.70 11.14 -20.61
C ALA A 67 -11.18 10.37 -21.82
N THR A 68 -9.92 10.57 -22.18
CA THR A 68 -9.28 9.87 -23.29
C THR A 68 -7.99 9.21 -22.85
N VAL A 69 -7.77 7.96 -23.26
CA VAL A 69 -6.54 7.22 -23.03
C VAL A 69 -6.01 6.68 -24.34
N ALA A 70 -4.76 6.99 -24.63
CA ALA A 70 -4.12 6.65 -25.92
C ALA A 70 -4.99 7.04 -27.13
N GLY A 71 -5.74 8.15 -27.04
CA GLY A 71 -6.64 8.66 -28.06
C GLY A 71 -8.05 8.05 -28.07
N MET A 72 -8.34 7.04 -27.23
CA MET A 72 -9.65 6.40 -27.09
C MET A 72 -10.48 7.11 -26.02
N ASP A 73 -11.72 7.52 -26.32
CA ASP A 73 -12.66 8.05 -25.31
C ASP A 73 -13.16 6.91 -24.43
N THR A 74 -12.96 7.03 -23.11
CA THR A 74 -13.30 5.96 -22.15
C THR A 74 -14.80 5.74 -21.98
N ARG A 75 -15.65 6.64 -22.47
CA ARG A 75 -17.11 6.46 -22.48
C ARG A 75 -17.60 5.63 -23.68
N GLU A 76 -16.83 5.65 -24.77
CA GLU A 76 -17.16 4.95 -26.03
C GLU A 76 -16.49 3.58 -26.08
N HIS A 77 -15.31 3.46 -25.44
CA HIS A 77 -14.51 2.25 -25.40
C HIS A 77 -14.53 1.63 -24.01
N GLY A 78 -15.08 0.43 -23.90
CA GLY A 78 -15.15 -0.30 -22.63
C GLY A 78 -13.78 -0.79 -22.15
N PRO A 79 -13.70 -1.26 -20.88
CA PRO A 79 -12.46 -1.71 -20.25
C PRO A 79 -11.69 -2.76 -21.05
N GLY A 80 -12.39 -3.69 -21.72
CA GLY A 80 -11.76 -4.74 -22.53
C GLY A 80 -10.95 -4.18 -23.73
N MET A 81 -11.42 -3.10 -24.36
CA MET A 81 -10.69 -2.44 -25.43
C MET A 81 -9.54 -1.60 -24.89
N LEU A 82 -9.78 -0.88 -23.79
CA LEU A 82 -8.77 -0.04 -23.14
C LEU A 82 -7.63 -0.85 -22.53
N ALA A 83 -7.86 -2.12 -22.16
CA ALA A 83 -6.85 -3.02 -21.58
C ALA A 83 -5.62 -3.25 -22.49
N ALA A 84 -5.74 -3.00 -23.81
CA ALA A 84 -4.60 -3.02 -24.70
C ALA A 84 -3.63 -1.82 -24.49
N ALA A 85 -4.13 -0.71 -23.94
CA ALA A 85 -3.36 0.50 -23.72
C ALA A 85 -3.16 0.83 -22.24
N VAL A 86 -3.96 0.24 -21.36
CA VAL A 86 -3.99 0.53 -19.90
C VAL A 86 -3.78 -0.74 -19.10
N GLY A 87 -2.69 -0.81 -18.35
CA GLY A 87 -2.49 -1.80 -17.29
C GLY A 87 -2.98 -1.23 -15.96
N THR A 88 -3.76 -2.02 -15.20
CA THR A 88 -4.28 -1.55 -13.90
C THR A 88 -3.95 -2.55 -12.81
N LEU A 89 -3.43 -2.05 -11.67
CA LEU A 89 -3.34 -2.79 -10.42
C LEU A 89 -4.31 -2.17 -9.41
N PHE A 90 -5.27 -2.95 -8.93
CA PHE A 90 -6.23 -2.52 -7.91
C PHE A 90 -5.66 -2.67 -6.50
N GLN A 91 -6.30 -1.99 -5.56
CA GLN A 91 -5.92 -2.00 -4.14
C GLN A 91 -5.93 -3.41 -3.53
N ASP A 92 -6.84 -4.27 -4.00
CA ASP A 92 -6.97 -5.66 -3.54
C ASP A 92 -6.62 -6.64 -4.68
N PRO A 93 -5.36 -7.13 -4.74
CA PRO A 93 -4.94 -8.08 -5.76
C PRO A 93 -5.69 -9.42 -5.72
N GLU A 94 -6.22 -9.83 -4.55
CA GLU A 94 -6.98 -11.08 -4.41
C GLU A 94 -8.28 -11.06 -5.23
N THR A 95 -8.86 -9.87 -5.43
CA THR A 95 -10.07 -9.72 -6.27
C THR A 95 -9.75 -9.58 -7.76
N GLN A 96 -8.49 -9.34 -8.12
CA GLN A 96 -8.05 -9.12 -9.50
C GLN A 96 -7.60 -10.42 -10.17
N VAL A 97 -6.89 -11.29 -9.43
CA VAL A 97 -6.35 -12.56 -9.94
C VAL A 97 -7.46 -13.60 -10.08
N VAL A 98 -7.67 -14.13 -11.28
CA VAL A 98 -8.78 -15.02 -11.60
C VAL A 98 -8.34 -16.41 -12.09
N MET A 99 -7.10 -16.54 -12.59
CA MET A 99 -6.62 -17.80 -13.14
C MET A 99 -6.01 -18.70 -12.06
N GLY A 100 -6.07 -20.02 -12.29
CA GLY A 100 -5.60 -21.00 -11.31
C GLY A 100 -4.08 -21.11 -11.17
N THR A 101 -3.29 -20.61 -12.13
CA THR A 101 -1.82 -20.60 -12.09
C THR A 101 -1.26 -19.25 -12.48
N VAL A 102 -0.06 -18.94 -12.01
CA VAL A 102 0.63 -17.68 -12.31
C VAL A 102 0.84 -17.50 -13.81
N ARG A 103 1.27 -18.55 -14.51
CA ARG A 103 1.47 -18.53 -15.97
C ARG A 103 0.20 -18.15 -16.72
N ALA A 104 -0.93 -18.76 -16.36
CA ALA A 104 -2.21 -18.47 -16.99
C ALA A 104 -2.70 -17.05 -16.68
N GLU A 105 -2.45 -16.55 -15.47
CA GLU A 105 -2.80 -15.18 -15.09
C GLU A 105 -2.03 -14.14 -15.92
N LEU A 106 -0.72 -14.32 -16.10
CA LEU A 106 0.09 -13.44 -16.93
C LEU A 106 -0.26 -13.53 -18.42
N ALA A 107 -0.70 -14.70 -18.89
CA ALA A 107 -1.09 -14.92 -20.28
C ALA A 107 -2.44 -14.29 -20.63
N LEU A 108 -3.38 -14.28 -19.68
CA LEU A 108 -4.78 -13.91 -19.88
C LEU A 108 -5.00 -12.57 -20.65
N PRO A 109 -4.32 -11.47 -20.33
CA PRO A 109 -4.53 -10.20 -21.05
C PRO A 109 -4.17 -10.31 -22.53
N LEU A 110 -3.09 -11.02 -22.87
CA LEU A 110 -2.60 -11.19 -24.23
C LEU A 110 -3.46 -12.17 -25.04
N GLU A 111 -3.92 -13.24 -24.40
CA GLU A 111 -4.85 -14.19 -25.01
C GLU A 111 -6.18 -13.51 -25.35
N ASN A 112 -6.69 -12.65 -24.47
CA ASN A 112 -7.89 -11.86 -24.70
C ASN A 112 -7.73 -10.84 -25.84
N GLN A 113 -6.50 -10.40 -26.14
CA GLN A 113 -6.17 -9.53 -27.28
C GLN A 113 -5.97 -10.34 -28.58
N GLY A 114 -5.98 -11.67 -28.52
CA GLY A 114 -5.79 -12.55 -29.67
C GLY A 114 -4.34 -12.65 -30.15
N GLU A 115 -3.38 -12.41 -29.24
CA GLU A 115 -1.96 -12.52 -29.56
C GLU A 115 -1.55 -13.96 -29.90
N ALA A 116 -0.55 -14.12 -30.74
CA ALA A 116 -0.04 -15.43 -31.12
C ALA A 116 0.62 -16.14 -29.92
N LEU A 117 0.41 -17.45 -29.76
CA LEU A 117 0.92 -18.26 -28.65
C LEU A 117 2.41 -18.04 -28.35
N ALA A 118 3.24 -17.91 -29.39
CA ALA A 118 4.68 -17.67 -29.22
C ALA A 118 4.99 -16.26 -28.64
N ALA A 119 4.17 -15.27 -28.96
CA ALA A 119 4.27 -13.92 -28.41
C ALA A 119 3.81 -13.92 -26.95
N VAL A 120 2.68 -14.58 -26.65
CA VAL A 120 2.18 -14.76 -25.28
C VAL A 120 3.22 -15.44 -24.39
N ALA A 121 3.79 -16.57 -24.83
CA ALA A 121 4.80 -17.29 -24.04
C ALA A 121 6.02 -16.42 -23.74
N ARG A 122 6.51 -15.66 -24.71
CA ARG A 122 7.63 -14.74 -24.52
C ARG A 122 7.30 -13.60 -23.55
N ALA A 123 6.16 -12.97 -23.68
CA ALA A 123 5.74 -11.86 -22.83
C ALA A 123 5.54 -12.30 -21.37
N VAL A 124 4.99 -13.51 -21.17
CA VAL A 124 4.86 -14.12 -19.83
C VAL A 124 6.22 -14.32 -19.17
N GLU A 125 7.19 -14.91 -19.88
CA GLU A 125 8.54 -15.10 -19.32
C GLU A 125 9.24 -13.76 -19.05
N GLU A 126 9.13 -12.78 -19.96
CA GLU A 126 9.69 -11.43 -19.79
C GLU A 126 9.09 -10.73 -18.56
N ALA A 127 7.76 -10.73 -18.40
CA ALA A 127 7.09 -10.15 -17.25
C ALA A 127 7.48 -10.87 -15.94
N ALA A 128 7.54 -12.20 -15.95
CA ALA A 128 7.92 -12.98 -14.79
C ALA A 128 9.37 -12.72 -14.35
N LEU A 129 10.29 -12.57 -15.30
CA LEU A 129 11.69 -12.22 -15.00
C LEU A 129 11.81 -10.80 -14.47
N ALA A 130 11.15 -9.83 -15.10
CA ALA A 130 11.18 -8.43 -14.66
C ALA A 130 10.70 -8.26 -13.21
N LEU A 131 9.69 -9.03 -12.80
CA LEU A 131 9.09 -8.98 -11.47
C LEU A 131 9.74 -9.93 -10.45
N GLY A 132 10.71 -10.76 -10.89
CA GLY A 132 11.36 -11.75 -10.02
C GLY A 132 10.44 -12.90 -9.59
N ILE A 133 9.40 -13.22 -10.37
CA ILE A 133 8.41 -14.26 -10.10
C ILE A 133 8.50 -15.47 -11.05
N ALA A 134 9.57 -15.59 -11.83
CA ALA A 134 9.75 -16.69 -12.77
C ALA A 134 9.66 -18.08 -12.10
N HIS A 135 10.13 -18.19 -10.86
CA HIS A 135 10.06 -19.40 -10.04
C HIS A 135 8.63 -19.76 -9.57
N LEU A 136 7.66 -18.88 -9.77
CA LEU A 136 6.26 -19.06 -9.39
C LEU A 136 5.36 -19.44 -10.55
N LEU A 137 5.84 -19.42 -11.80
CA LEU A 137 5.00 -19.53 -13.01
C LEU A 137 4.04 -20.73 -13.00
N ASP A 138 4.48 -21.86 -12.49
CA ASP A 138 3.69 -23.10 -12.47
C ASP A 138 2.97 -23.34 -11.12
N ARG A 139 3.07 -22.36 -10.17
CA ARG A 139 2.37 -22.46 -8.88
C ARG A 139 0.91 -22.05 -8.99
N PRO A 140 0.04 -22.68 -8.17
CA PRO A 140 -1.33 -22.23 -7.99
C PRO A 140 -1.38 -20.83 -7.38
N THR A 141 -2.22 -19.94 -7.93
CA THR A 141 -2.38 -18.55 -7.43
C THR A 141 -2.94 -18.51 -6.00
N ALA A 142 -3.76 -19.48 -5.63
CA ALA A 142 -4.32 -19.62 -4.28
C ALA A 142 -3.29 -19.92 -3.17
N GLU A 143 -2.08 -20.38 -3.54
CA GLU A 143 -1.00 -20.71 -2.59
C GLU A 143 0.03 -19.58 -2.41
N LEU A 144 -0.18 -18.44 -3.09
CA LEU A 144 0.74 -17.32 -3.06
C LEU A 144 0.54 -16.49 -1.79
N SER A 145 1.64 -15.94 -1.30
CA SER A 145 1.57 -14.87 -0.31
C SER A 145 1.01 -13.58 -0.92
N GLY A 146 0.46 -12.67 -0.11
CA GLY A 146 -0.10 -11.41 -0.60
C GLY A 146 0.90 -10.60 -1.45
N GLY A 147 2.19 -10.57 -1.08
CA GLY A 147 3.21 -9.89 -1.87
C GLY A 147 3.56 -10.59 -3.19
N GLU A 148 3.54 -11.92 -3.23
CA GLU A 148 3.68 -12.69 -4.47
C GLU A 148 2.47 -12.48 -5.38
N LEU A 149 1.26 -12.52 -4.84
CA LEU A 149 0.02 -12.30 -5.56
C LEU A 149 -0.03 -10.89 -6.17
N GLN A 150 0.42 -9.89 -5.42
CA GLN A 150 0.51 -8.52 -5.90
C GLN A 150 1.49 -8.37 -7.07
N ARG A 151 2.65 -9.04 -7.01
CA ARG A 151 3.61 -9.07 -8.14
C ARG A 151 3.02 -9.80 -9.35
N VAL A 152 2.22 -10.85 -9.14
CA VAL A 152 1.51 -11.55 -10.22
C VAL A 152 0.46 -10.65 -10.87
N ALA A 153 -0.38 -9.97 -10.08
CA ALA A 153 -1.38 -9.02 -10.59
C ALA A 153 -0.73 -7.87 -11.37
N LEU A 154 0.39 -7.34 -10.87
CA LEU A 154 1.18 -6.36 -11.59
C LEU A 154 1.75 -6.94 -12.89
N GLY A 155 2.24 -8.18 -12.86
CA GLY A 155 2.74 -8.87 -14.05
C GLY A 155 1.70 -9.00 -15.15
N ALA A 156 0.48 -9.38 -14.78
CA ALA A 156 -0.65 -9.44 -15.71
C ALA A 156 -0.96 -8.04 -16.29
N ALA A 157 -0.93 -7.00 -15.46
CA ALA A 157 -1.14 -5.61 -15.92
C ALA A 157 -0.05 -5.13 -16.89
N LEU A 158 1.18 -5.64 -16.79
CA LEU A 158 2.34 -5.23 -17.59
C LEU A 158 2.59 -6.11 -18.82
N ALA A 159 2.06 -7.32 -18.88
CA ALA A 159 2.37 -8.31 -19.90
C ALA A 159 2.09 -7.80 -21.32
N GLY A 160 1.02 -6.99 -21.50
CA GLY A 160 0.66 -6.36 -22.78
C GLY A 160 1.49 -5.10 -23.13
N ARG A 161 2.48 -4.70 -22.34
CA ARG A 161 3.26 -3.47 -22.49
C ARG A 161 2.36 -2.24 -22.70
N PRO A 162 1.48 -1.92 -21.73
CA PRO A 162 0.54 -0.83 -21.84
C PRO A 162 1.27 0.53 -21.91
N LYS A 163 0.65 1.52 -22.55
CA LYS A 163 1.14 2.90 -22.59
C LYS A 163 0.91 3.65 -21.30
N LEU A 164 -0.10 3.24 -20.53
CA LEU A 164 -0.49 3.80 -19.23
C LEU A 164 -0.60 2.70 -18.20
N ILE A 165 0.02 2.90 -17.06
CA ILE A 165 -0.06 2.00 -15.91
C ILE A 165 -0.72 2.75 -14.75
N LEU A 166 -1.83 2.23 -14.25
CA LEU A 166 -2.61 2.79 -13.16
C LEU A 166 -2.47 1.88 -11.92
N LEU A 167 -1.97 2.42 -10.83
CA LEU A 167 -1.71 1.66 -9.61
C LEU A 167 -2.46 2.28 -8.42
N ASP A 168 -3.38 1.53 -7.85
CA ASP A 168 -4.18 1.96 -6.68
C ASP A 168 -3.60 1.36 -5.41
N GLU A 169 -2.89 2.14 -4.62
CA GLU A 169 -2.20 1.80 -3.38
C GLU A 169 -1.29 0.55 -3.49
N PRO A 170 -0.36 0.52 -4.48
CA PRO A 170 0.41 -0.69 -4.78
C PRO A 170 1.35 -1.13 -3.65
N THR A 171 1.61 -0.29 -2.62
CA THR A 171 2.49 -0.67 -1.50
C THR A 171 1.74 -0.97 -0.20
N SER A 172 0.41 -0.89 -0.19
CA SER A 172 -0.41 -0.97 1.03
C SER A 172 -0.29 -2.31 1.77
N GLN A 173 -0.18 -3.41 1.02
CA GLN A 173 -0.07 -4.78 1.57
C GLN A 173 1.37 -5.29 1.70
N LEU A 174 2.36 -4.51 1.23
CA LEU A 174 3.76 -4.89 1.24
C LEU A 174 4.47 -4.45 2.54
N ASP A 175 5.44 -5.24 2.95
CA ASP A 175 6.41 -4.79 3.94
C ASP A 175 7.30 -3.68 3.37
N PRO A 176 8.00 -2.89 4.22
CA PRO A 176 8.79 -1.77 3.75
C PRO A 176 9.81 -2.12 2.66
N VAL A 177 10.47 -3.27 2.76
CA VAL A 177 11.49 -3.70 1.80
C VAL A 177 10.86 -4.06 0.46
N ALA A 178 9.79 -4.86 0.48
CA ALA A 178 9.06 -5.24 -0.72
C ALA A 178 8.41 -4.03 -1.40
N GLY A 179 7.92 -3.06 -0.62
CA GLY A 179 7.40 -1.80 -1.15
C GLY A 179 8.48 -0.97 -1.87
N ASP A 180 9.66 -0.83 -1.28
CA ASP A 180 10.77 -0.11 -1.91
C ASP A 180 11.28 -0.83 -3.17
N GLU A 181 11.34 -2.18 -3.16
CA GLU A 181 11.65 -2.99 -4.35
C GLU A 181 10.65 -2.77 -5.48
N LEU A 182 9.34 -2.71 -5.15
CA LEU A 182 8.29 -2.45 -6.13
C LEU A 182 8.42 -1.07 -6.76
N ILE A 183 8.63 -0.02 -5.96
CA ILE A 183 8.83 1.34 -6.48
C ILE A 183 10.08 1.42 -7.36
N ALA A 184 11.19 0.79 -6.96
CA ALA A 184 12.39 0.73 -7.78
C ALA A 184 12.17 0.00 -9.12
N LEU A 185 11.31 -1.03 -9.13
CA LEU A 185 10.89 -1.73 -10.33
C LEU A 185 10.05 -0.83 -11.24
N LEU A 186 9.04 -0.15 -10.69
CA LEU A 186 8.17 0.75 -11.45
C LEU A 186 8.98 1.88 -12.11
N ARG A 187 9.96 2.43 -11.39
CA ARG A 187 10.88 3.41 -11.95
C ARG A 187 11.65 2.86 -13.16
N ARG A 188 12.23 1.65 -13.07
CA ARG A 188 12.92 1.02 -14.19
C ARG A 188 11.99 0.80 -15.39
N LEU A 189 10.76 0.34 -15.14
CA LEU A 189 9.78 0.15 -16.21
C LEU A 189 9.41 1.48 -16.90
N ASN A 190 9.29 2.56 -16.14
CA ASN A 190 9.07 3.89 -16.68
C ASN A 190 10.25 4.35 -17.54
N GLU A 191 11.49 4.22 -17.03
CA GLU A 191 12.72 4.61 -17.74
C GLU A 191 13.00 3.73 -19.00
N ASP A 192 12.72 2.41 -18.93
CA ASP A 192 13.07 1.47 -20.01
C ASP A 192 12.00 1.39 -21.11
N PHE A 193 10.72 1.63 -20.79
CA PHE A 193 9.59 1.41 -21.72
C PHE A 193 8.80 2.66 -22.07
N ASP A 194 9.18 3.83 -21.57
CA ASP A 194 8.48 5.11 -21.77
C ASP A 194 6.98 5.03 -21.45
N ALA A 195 6.60 4.11 -20.55
CA ALA A 195 5.24 3.96 -20.10
C ALA A 195 4.89 5.05 -19.08
N ALA A 196 3.76 5.73 -19.29
CA ALA A 196 3.23 6.64 -18.28
C ALA A 196 2.73 5.86 -17.06
N ILE A 197 3.05 6.32 -15.85
CA ILE A 197 2.67 5.64 -14.61
C ILE A 197 1.93 6.62 -13.70
N VAL A 198 0.75 6.21 -13.21
CA VAL A 198 0.00 6.92 -12.18
C VAL A 198 -0.08 6.06 -10.93
N ILE A 199 0.47 6.54 -9.84
CA ILE A 199 0.50 5.85 -8.56
C ILE A 199 -0.37 6.61 -7.56
N ALA A 200 -1.53 6.06 -7.19
CA ALA A 200 -2.31 6.55 -6.05
C ALA A 200 -1.71 5.96 -4.77
N GLU A 201 -1.18 6.80 -3.91
CA GLU A 201 -0.50 6.36 -2.68
C GLU A 201 -0.76 7.29 -1.50
N HIS A 202 -0.72 6.70 -0.30
CA HIS A 202 -0.76 7.43 0.98
C HIS A 202 0.64 7.69 1.55
N ARG A 203 1.59 6.79 1.28
CA ARG A 203 2.99 6.89 1.76
C ARG A 203 3.87 7.58 0.73
N LEU A 204 3.67 8.89 0.61
CA LEU A 204 4.30 9.71 -0.42
C LEU A 204 5.83 9.72 -0.37
N GLU A 205 6.43 9.50 0.80
CA GLU A 205 7.88 9.46 0.99
C GLU A 205 8.60 8.43 0.13
N ARG A 206 7.91 7.37 -0.31
CA ARG A 206 8.46 6.33 -1.16
C ARG A 206 8.47 6.69 -2.64
N CYS A 207 7.46 7.45 -3.07
CA CYS A 207 7.18 7.69 -4.49
C CYS A 207 7.63 9.06 -4.96
N LEU A 208 7.49 10.11 -4.13
CA LEU A 208 7.75 11.49 -4.53
C LEU A 208 9.19 11.75 -5.04
N SER A 209 10.19 11.02 -4.54
CA SER A 209 11.58 11.20 -5.00
C SER A 209 11.85 10.70 -6.42
N PHE A 210 10.92 9.98 -7.01
CA PHE A 210 11.00 9.42 -8.36
C PHE A 210 9.92 9.97 -9.28
N ALA A 211 8.95 10.71 -8.74
CA ALA A 211 7.86 11.28 -9.50
C ALA A 211 8.33 12.52 -10.25
N ASP A 212 7.82 12.68 -11.47
CA ASP A 212 7.95 13.91 -12.23
C ASP A 212 6.97 14.96 -11.71
N ARG A 213 5.78 14.51 -11.30
CA ARG A 213 4.68 15.34 -10.81
C ARG A 213 3.92 14.70 -9.66
N ALA A 214 3.38 15.53 -8.79
CA ALA A 214 2.48 15.12 -7.72
C ALA A 214 1.16 15.91 -7.83
N VAL A 215 0.04 15.15 -7.83
CA VAL A 215 -1.31 15.68 -7.95
C VAL A 215 -2.07 15.39 -6.66
N ALA A 216 -2.54 16.43 -5.97
CA ALA A 216 -3.37 16.26 -4.77
C ALA A 216 -4.86 16.32 -5.10
N MET A 217 -5.61 15.35 -4.57
CA MET A 217 -7.06 15.34 -4.62
C MET A 217 -7.70 15.57 -3.25
N ARG A 218 -8.72 16.42 -3.21
CA ARG A 218 -9.55 16.66 -2.02
C ARG A 218 -11.00 16.88 -2.44
N GLY A 219 -11.94 16.14 -1.82
CA GLY A 219 -13.36 16.25 -2.11
C GLY A 219 -13.71 16.05 -3.59
N GLY A 220 -13.04 15.11 -4.27
CA GLY A 220 -13.28 14.80 -5.68
C GLY A 220 -12.65 15.80 -6.67
N ARG A 221 -11.86 16.76 -6.23
CA ARG A 221 -11.22 17.78 -7.07
C ARG A 221 -9.71 17.71 -6.99
N VAL A 222 -9.04 18.10 -8.06
CA VAL A 222 -7.60 18.39 -8.05
C VAL A 222 -7.41 19.74 -7.37
N VAL A 223 -6.59 19.77 -6.32
CA VAL A 223 -6.30 20.98 -5.52
C VAL A 223 -4.85 21.42 -5.60
N CYS A 224 -3.96 20.57 -6.07
CA CYS A 224 -2.57 20.88 -6.38
C CYS A 224 -2.10 19.95 -7.50
N ASP A 225 -1.31 20.48 -8.40
CA ASP A 225 -0.64 19.77 -9.49
C ASP A 225 0.70 20.45 -9.72
N ALA A 226 1.79 19.83 -9.26
CA ALA A 226 3.09 20.48 -9.20
C ALA A 226 4.25 19.49 -9.20
N ALA A 227 5.46 19.96 -9.44
CA ALA A 227 6.69 19.21 -9.21
C ALA A 227 6.83 18.82 -7.73
N PRO A 228 7.52 17.72 -7.38
CA PRO A 228 7.56 17.19 -6.00
C PRO A 228 7.99 18.19 -4.92
N ALA A 229 8.92 19.08 -5.21
CA ALA A 229 9.37 20.08 -4.24
C ALA A 229 8.29 21.15 -3.99
N GLU A 230 7.68 21.68 -5.05
CA GLU A 230 6.59 22.65 -4.99
C GLU A 230 5.35 22.04 -4.31
N PHE A 231 5.05 20.78 -4.63
CA PHE A 231 3.99 20.03 -3.96
C PHE A 231 4.23 19.93 -2.46
N LEU A 232 5.45 19.63 -2.01
CA LEU A 232 5.76 19.54 -0.58
C LEU A 232 5.69 20.90 0.13
N ALA A 233 6.06 21.99 -0.55
CA ALA A 233 5.90 23.35 -0.03
C ALA A 233 4.40 23.69 0.13
N TRP A 234 3.60 23.43 -0.90
CA TRP A 234 2.15 23.58 -0.83
C TRP A 234 1.52 22.70 0.27
N ALA A 235 1.95 21.42 0.37
CA ALA A 235 1.42 20.50 1.36
C ALA A 235 1.69 20.95 2.79
N TRP A 236 2.85 21.52 3.05
CA TRP A 236 3.18 22.08 4.37
C TRP A 236 2.18 23.14 4.83
N GLU A 237 1.75 24.01 3.92
CA GLU A 237 0.86 25.14 4.22
C GLU A 237 -0.63 24.76 4.18
N ALA A 238 -1.04 24.01 3.13
CA ALA A 238 -2.45 23.79 2.81
C ALA A 238 -2.97 22.38 3.15
N ALA A 239 -2.08 21.39 3.29
CA ALA A 239 -2.42 19.97 3.49
C ALA A 239 -1.34 19.22 4.30
N PRO A 240 -1.11 19.59 5.58
CA PRO A 240 -0.02 19.01 6.39
C PRO A 240 -0.06 17.47 6.49
N GLU A 241 -1.24 16.86 6.31
CA GLU A 241 -1.43 15.42 6.26
C GLU A 241 -0.73 14.77 5.07
N LEU A 242 -0.51 15.50 3.97
CA LEU A 242 0.19 15.04 2.75
C LEU A 242 1.69 15.37 2.78
N ALA A 243 2.15 16.17 3.74
CA ALA A 243 3.57 16.49 3.86
C ALA A 243 4.36 15.28 4.39
N THR A 244 5.43 14.90 3.67
CA THR A 244 6.32 13.82 4.10
C THR A 244 7.05 14.17 5.40
N PRO A 245 7.49 13.18 6.21
CA PRO A 245 8.25 13.42 7.43
C PRO A 245 9.51 14.28 7.19
N GLY A 246 10.24 14.02 6.09
CA GLY A 246 11.41 14.81 5.69
C GLY A 246 11.04 16.23 5.29
N GLY A 247 9.97 16.41 4.52
CA GLY A 247 9.43 17.71 4.13
C GLY A 247 9.03 18.55 5.34
N ARG A 248 8.31 17.95 6.30
CA ARG A 248 7.92 18.62 7.55
C ARG A 248 9.13 19.06 8.38
N LEU A 249 10.15 18.19 8.49
CA LEU A 249 11.38 18.53 9.22
C LEU A 249 12.08 19.73 8.59
N LEU A 250 12.26 19.73 7.26
CA LEU A 250 12.94 20.82 6.56
C LEU A 250 12.16 22.13 6.66
N ALA A 251 10.85 22.11 6.38
CA ALA A 251 9.99 23.29 6.49
C ALA A 251 9.96 23.86 7.93
N GLY A 252 9.90 22.99 8.94
CA GLY A 252 9.97 23.40 10.36
C GLY A 252 11.31 24.05 10.75
N LEU A 253 12.38 23.81 9.99
CA LEU A 253 13.70 24.45 10.14
C LEU A 253 13.86 25.68 9.22
N GLY A 254 12.82 26.09 8.50
CA GLY A 254 12.88 27.19 7.53
C GLY A 254 13.69 26.87 6.28
N LEU A 255 13.78 25.59 5.93
CA LEU A 255 14.42 25.10 4.71
C LEU A 255 13.37 24.69 3.68
N GLU A 256 13.72 24.80 2.40
CA GLU A 256 12.85 24.31 1.32
C GLU A 256 12.63 22.79 1.44
N PRO A 257 11.36 22.35 1.43
CA PRO A 257 11.06 20.94 1.44
C PRO A 257 11.57 20.26 0.15
N VAL A 258 12.23 19.11 0.30
CA VAL A 258 12.70 18.31 -0.86
C VAL A 258 12.21 16.88 -0.74
N ALA A 259 11.98 16.24 -1.87
CA ALA A 259 11.59 14.85 -1.93
C ALA A 259 12.82 13.93 -1.74
N GLY A 260 12.66 12.91 -0.89
CA GLY A 260 13.65 11.86 -0.67
C GLY A 260 14.67 12.16 0.42
N VAL A 261 15.08 11.07 1.09
CA VAL A 261 15.98 11.11 2.28
C VAL A 261 17.37 11.64 1.92
N LYS A 262 17.89 11.28 0.73
CA LYS A 262 19.22 11.74 0.29
C LYS A 262 19.26 13.25 0.13
N ALA A 263 18.28 13.83 -0.54
CA ALA A 263 18.17 15.29 -0.74
C ALA A 263 17.95 16.03 0.59
N ALA A 264 17.09 15.50 1.48
CA ALA A 264 16.87 16.06 2.80
C ALA A 264 18.15 16.07 3.65
N ARG A 265 18.93 14.98 3.65
CA ARG A 265 20.22 14.92 4.34
C ARG A 265 21.23 15.94 3.77
N ALA A 266 21.26 16.09 2.45
CA ALA A 266 22.13 17.09 1.81
C ALA A 266 21.75 18.52 2.23
N ALA A 267 20.45 18.84 2.23
CA ALA A 267 19.96 20.14 2.69
C ALA A 267 20.30 20.43 4.17
N LEU A 268 20.20 19.41 5.04
CA LEU A 268 20.61 19.56 6.46
C LEU A 268 22.13 19.73 6.63
N ARG A 269 22.94 19.03 5.85
CA ARG A 269 24.41 19.18 5.87
C ARG A 269 24.84 20.56 5.41
N SER A 270 24.27 21.08 4.33
CA SER A 270 24.59 22.41 3.82
C SER A 270 24.36 23.54 4.83
N ARG A 271 23.56 23.28 5.86
CA ARG A 271 23.29 24.19 6.99
C ARG A 271 24.03 23.81 8.27
N GLY A 272 24.94 22.82 8.21
CA GLY A 272 25.70 22.34 9.38
C GLY A 272 24.85 21.63 10.45
N LEU A 273 23.63 21.20 10.10
CA LEU A 273 22.68 20.53 11.02
C LEU A 273 22.91 19.00 11.07
N LEU A 274 23.70 18.45 10.15
CA LEU A 274 24.14 17.05 10.17
C LEU A 274 25.67 17.01 9.94
N PRO A 275 26.38 16.10 10.62
CA PRO A 275 27.80 15.87 10.38
C PRO A 275 28.02 15.34 8.96
N GLU A 276 29.22 15.56 8.43
CA GLU A 276 29.67 14.92 7.19
C GLU A 276 29.66 13.40 7.35
N PRO A 277 29.39 12.63 6.27
CA PRO A 277 29.43 11.18 6.32
C PRO A 277 30.84 10.75 6.72
N VAL A 278 30.94 9.94 7.76
CA VAL A 278 32.18 9.27 8.09
C VAL A 278 32.51 8.31 6.94
N ALA A 279 33.69 8.49 6.34
CA ALA A 279 34.07 7.79 5.10
C ALA A 279 34.44 6.31 5.30
N ASP A 280 34.55 5.85 6.55
CA ASP A 280 34.97 4.50 6.87
C ASP A 280 33.81 3.60 7.35
N PHE A 281 33.53 2.57 6.54
CA PHE A 281 32.69 1.46 6.94
C PHE A 281 33.24 0.66 8.13
N ALA A 282 34.51 0.81 8.46
CA ALA A 282 35.18 0.20 9.61
C ALA A 282 34.63 0.78 10.94
N ASP A 283 34.36 2.07 11.01
CA ASP A 283 33.85 2.72 12.22
C ASP A 283 32.39 2.35 12.54
N LEU A 284 31.60 1.87 11.56
CA LEU A 284 30.25 1.35 11.79
C LEU A 284 30.25 -0.04 12.46
N ALA A 285 31.31 -0.81 12.30
CA ALA A 285 31.44 -2.10 12.96
C ALA A 285 31.79 -1.91 14.46
N ASP A 286 32.53 -0.87 14.81
CA ASP A 286 32.86 -0.54 16.20
C ASP A 286 31.68 0.05 16.96
N LEU A 287 30.78 0.82 16.28
CA LEU A 287 29.53 1.30 16.87
C LEU A 287 28.49 0.19 17.10
N ALA A 288 28.59 -0.91 16.37
CA ALA A 288 27.75 -2.10 16.58
C ALA A 288 28.30 -3.04 17.68
N GLY A 289 29.55 -2.84 18.08
CA GLY A 289 30.27 -3.68 19.06
C GLY A 289 30.19 -3.20 20.54
N GLU A 290 29.80 -1.97 20.80
CA GLU A 290 29.72 -1.42 22.16
C GLU A 290 28.25 -1.25 22.62
N GLY A 291 27.65 -2.32 23.15
CA GLY A 291 26.33 -2.18 23.71
C GLY A 291 25.70 -3.40 24.38
N GLU A 292 26.50 -4.30 24.93
CA GLU A 292 26.01 -5.06 26.07
C GLU A 292 26.36 -4.28 27.38
N PRO A 293 25.40 -3.64 28.03
CA PRO A 293 25.67 -3.14 29.38
C PRO A 293 25.85 -4.36 30.27
N GLY A 294 27.11 -4.62 30.62
CA GLY A 294 27.50 -5.58 31.64
C GLY A 294 26.71 -5.31 32.90
N VAL A 295 25.67 -6.11 33.13
CA VAL A 295 24.89 -6.10 34.37
C VAL A 295 25.83 -6.62 35.45
N SER A 296 26.47 -5.69 36.18
CA SER A 296 27.22 -5.95 37.36
C SER A 296 26.39 -6.79 38.33
N ARG A 297 26.85 -8.03 38.60
CA ARG A 297 26.29 -8.96 39.59
C ARG A 297 26.69 -8.54 41.02
N ARG A 298 26.36 -7.32 41.44
CA ARG A 298 26.49 -6.91 42.87
C ARG A 298 25.39 -5.93 43.24
N ALA A 299 24.27 -6.46 43.67
CA ALA A 299 23.38 -5.97 44.74
C ALA A 299 22.03 -6.71 44.65
N ALA A 300 21.99 -7.90 45.23
CA ALA A 300 20.73 -8.56 45.57
C ALA A 300 20.05 -7.82 46.72
N ARG A 301 19.54 -6.61 46.45
CA ARG A 301 18.50 -5.98 47.27
C ARG A 301 17.15 -6.41 46.68
N ARG A 302 16.27 -6.98 47.53
CA ARG A 302 14.88 -7.36 47.24
C ARG A 302 14.24 -6.28 46.35
N ARG A 303 14.19 -6.54 45.01
CA ARG A 303 13.34 -5.77 44.14
C ARG A 303 11.88 -6.05 44.49
N PRO A 304 11.01 -5.05 44.54
CA PRO A 304 9.58 -5.26 44.59
C PRO A 304 9.21 -6.25 43.47
N ARG A 305 8.33 -7.21 43.81
CA ARG A 305 7.82 -8.18 42.85
C ARG A 305 7.27 -7.38 41.65
N ALA A 306 7.92 -7.49 40.47
CA ALA A 306 7.45 -6.82 39.28
C ALA A 306 5.98 -7.21 39.04
N PRO A 307 5.12 -6.27 38.64
CA PRO A 307 3.72 -6.57 38.37
C PRO A 307 3.66 -7.73 37.36
N GLU A 308 2.66 -8.61 37.53
CA GLU A 308 2.45 -9.71 36.61
C GLU A 308 2.27 -9.14 35.20
N PRO A 309 2.98 -9.70 34.18
CA PRO A 309 2.85 -9.21 32.83
C PRO A 309 1.43 -9.41 32.30
N ALA A 310 0.90 -8.42 31.59
CA ALA A 310 -0.40 -8.51 30.95
C ALA A 310 -0.43 -9.63 29.88
N LEU A 311 0.69 -9.85 29.19
CA LEU A 311 0.86 -10.92 28.22
C LEU A 311 2.29 -11.46 28.29
N ARG A 312 2.44 -12.79 28.30
CA ARG A 312 3.74 -13.44 28.29
C ARG A 312 3.78 -14.64 27.37
N PHE A 313 4.77 -14.62 26.48
CA PHE A 313 5.19 -15.76 25.67
C PHE A 313 6.43 -16.38 26.33
N ASP A 314 6.46 -17.70 26.49
CA ASP A 314 7.57 -18.44 27.08
C ASP A 314 7.99 -19.54 26.11
N ARG A 315 9.07 -19.27 25.36
CA ARG A 315 9.66 -20.16 24.35
C ARG A 315 8.61 -20.76 23.41
N VAL A 316 7.78 -19.91 22.82
CA VAL A 316 6.68 -20.30 21.94
C VAL A 316 7.21 -20.73 20.57
N TRP A 317 6.84 -21.95 20.19
CA TRP A 317 7.05 -22.50 18.85
C TRP A 317 5.72 -22.72 18.16
N HIS A 318 5.70 -22.51 16.86
CA HIS A 318 4.57 -22.88 16.02
C HIS A 318 5.07 -23.51 14.74
N GLU A 319 4.73 -24.76 14.52
CA GLU A 319 5.07 -25.57 13.35
C GLU A 319 3.77 -25.86 12.61
N ILE A 320 3.72 -25.60 11.30
CA ILE A 320 2.60 -25.96 10.44
C ILE A 320 2.69 -27.46 10.18
N ASP A 321 1.59 -28.18 10.26
CA ASP A 321 1.56 -29.62 9.99
C ASP A 321 2.08 -29.88 8.56
N ARG A 322 3.16 -30.68 8.45
CA ARG A 322 3.90 -30.97 7.22
C ARG A 322 4.45 -29.73 6.50
N GLY A 323 4.61 -28.60 7.22
CA GLY A 323 5.06 -27.32 6.69
C GLY A 323 6.22 -26.70 7.47
N PRO A 324 6.56 -25.45 7.18
CA PRO A 324 7.68 -24.76 7.85
C PRO A 324 7.36 -24.39 9.31
N THR A 325 8.42 -24.23 10.11
CA THR A 325 8.34 -23.65 11.45
C THR A 325 8.19 -22.13 11.34
N VAL A 326 7.04 -21.60 11.77
CA VAL A 326 6.70 -20.16 11.70
C VAL A 326 7.25 -19.40 12.91
N LEU A 327 7.08 -19.93 14.12
CA LEU A 327 7.63 -19.32 15.34
C LEU A 327 8.69 -20.25 15.94
N ARG A 328 9.84 -19.68 16.32
CA ARG A 328 11.00 -20.44 16.79
C ARG A 328 11.45 -19.94 18.18
N GLY A 329 10.81 -20.45 19.23
CA GLY A 329 11.22 -20.18 20.61
C GLY A 329 11.00 -18.74 21.06
N VAL A 330 9.95 -18.08 20.59
CA VAL A 330 9.66 -16.68 20.92
C VAL A 330 9.40 -16.51 22.40
N SER A 331 10.17 -15.63 23.05
CA SER A 331 9.97 -15.22 24.45
C SER A 331 9.79 -13.71 24.50
N LEU A 332 8.62 -13.26 24.99
CA LEU A 332 8.24 -11.86 25.07
C LEU A 332 7.37 -11.65 26.32
N SER A 333 7.56 -10.54 27.01
CA SER A 333 6.75 -10.16 28.14
C SER A 333 6.29 -8.71 27.98
N ILE A 334 5.00 -8.47 28.08
CA ILE A 334 4.36 -7.15 27.94
C ILE A 334 3.68 -6.82 29.26
N GLY A 335 4.08 -5.72 29.88
CA GLY A 335 3.52 -5.21 31.12
C GLY A 335 2.19 -4.46 30.93
N PRO A 336 1.45 -4.22 32.02
CA PRO A 336 0.29 -3.34 31.97
C PRO A 336 0.68 -1.92 31.50
N GLY A 337 -0.04 -1.39 30.49
CA GLY A 337 0.21 -0.06 29.93
C GLY A 337 1.32 0.02 28.87
N ASP A 338 2.06 -1.06 28.62
CA ASP A 338 3.09 -1.08 27.57
C ASP A 338 2.48 -0.92 26.18
N ARG A 339 3.17 -0.17 25.33
CA ARG A 339 2.88 -0.05 23.89
C ARG A 339 4.00 -0.71 23.12
N VAL A 340 3.70 -1.82 22.44
CA VAL A 340 4.70 -2.64 21.76
C VAL A 340 4.43 -2.65 20.26
N ALA A 341 5.41 -2.23 19.44
CA ALA A 341 5.36 -2.36 17.99
C ALA A 341 6.01 -3.68 17.56
N LEU A 342 5.23 -4.57 16.94
CA LEU A 342 5.72 -5.82 16.37
C LEU A 342 6.11 -5.61 14.90
N MET A 343 7.41 -5.60 14.62
CA MET A 343 7.96 -5.32 13.30
C MET A 343 8.58 -6.57 12.66
N GLY A 344 8.67 -6.56 11.34
CA GLY A 344 9.30 -7.62 10.57
C GLY A 344 8.70 -7.76 9.16
N ARG A 345 9.40 -8.50 8.28
CA ARG A 345 8.97 -8.78 6.91
C ARG A 345 7.65 -9.58 6.88
N ASN A 346 6.97 -9.56 5.73
CA ASN A 346 5.84 -10.46 5.50
C ASN A 346 6.31 -11.91 5.62
N GLY A 347 5.47 -12.77 6.19
CA GLY A 347 5.84 -14.15 6.52
C GLY A 347 6.68 -14.34 7.80
N ALA A 348 7.14 -13.29 8.47
CA ALA A 348 7.93 -13.41 9.72
C ALA A 348 7.15 -13.94 10.94
N GLY A 349 5.86 -14.28 10.80
CA GLY A 349 5.05 -14.86 11.87
C GLY A 349 4.34 -13.84 12.77
N LYS A 350 4.30 -12.54 12.42
CA LYS A 350 3.65 -11.49 13.22
C LYS A 350 2.17 -11.81 13.53
N SER A 351 1.38 -12.08 12.50
CA SER A 351 -0.04 -12.44 12.64
C SER A 351 -0.24 -13.74 13.40
N THR A 352 0.65 -14.72 13.22
CA THR A 352 0.64 -15.97 13.98
C THR A 352 0.88 -15.71 15.46
N LEU A 353 1.83 -14.85 15.82
CA LEU A 353 2.11 -14.48 17.21
C LEU A 353 0.91 -13.79 17.85
N LEU A 354 0.25 -12.86 17.14
CA LEU A 354 -0.97 -12.18 17.62
C LEU A 354 -2.14 -13.15 17.80
N ARG A 355 -2.33 -14.12 16.90
CA ARG A 355 -3.35 -15.17 17.04
C ARG A 355 -3.10 -16.06 18.27
N HIS A 356 -1.83 -16.36 18.59
CA HIS A 356 -1.46 -17.06 19.83
C HIS A 356 -1.77 -16.20 21.07
N ALA A 357 -1.51 -14.89 21.03
CA ALA A 357 -1.88 -13.96 22.11
C ALA A 357 -3.39 -13.97 22.36
N ALA A 358 -4.19 -13.97 21.30
CA ALA A 358 -5.65 -14.00 21.39
C ALA A 358 -6.23 -15.39 21.74
N GLY A 359 -5.39 -16.43 21.84
CA GLY A 359 -5.84 -17.80 22.11
C GLY A 359 -6.52 -18.51 20.93
N LEU A 360 -6.47 -17.92 19.74
CA LEU A 360 -7.04 -18.51 18.50
C LEU A 360 -6.19 -19.66 17.96
N MET A 361 -4.92 -19.74 18.38
CA MET A 361 -4.00 -20.81 18.02
C MET A 361 -3.28 -21.34 19.26
N ARG A 362 -2.97 -22.64 19.26
CA ARG A 362 -2.17 -23.26 20.33
C ARG A 362 -0.73 -23.41 19.86
N PRO A 363 0.26 -23.05 20.68
CA PRO A 363 1.65 -23.26 20.34
C PRO A 363 2.00 -24.75 20.28
N THR A 364 2.88 -25.14 19.34
CA THR A 364 3.41 -26.51 19.25
C THR A 364 4.27 -26.83 20.47
N ARG A 365 5.05 -25.84 20.93
CA ARG A 365 5.85 -25.92 22.18
C ARG A 365 5.86 -24.55 22.86
N GLY A 366 6.11 -24.54 24.15
CA GLY A 366 6.10 -23.33 24.97
C GLY A 366 4.71 -23.01 25.53
N LYS A 367 4.55 -21.81 26.08
CA LYS A 367 3.31 -21.37 26.73
C LYS A 367 3.02 -19.90 26.47
N VAL A 368 1.75 -19.56 26.30
CA VAL A 368 1.24 -18.18 26.30
C VAL A 368 0.38 -17.99 27.55
N ARG A 369 0.57 -16.89 28.25
CA ARG A 369 -0.22 -16.52 29.43
C ARG A 369 -0.72 -15.10 29.30
N ASN A 370 -2.00 -14.88 29.50
CA ASN A 370 -2.68 -13.59 29.49
C ASN A 370 -3.24 -13.32 30.91
N ALA A 371 -3.08 -12.11 31.40
CA ALA A 371 -3.68 -11.69 32.66
C ALA A 371 -5.17 -11.34 32.55
N GLY A 372 -5.67 -11.19 31.29
CA GLY A 372 -7.04 -10.79 31.01
C GLY A 372 -7.49 -11.16 29.62
N ARG A 373 -8.60 -10.58 29.17
CA ARG A 373 -9.14 -10.77 27.80
C ARG A 373 -8.26 -10.05 26.78
N VAL A 374 -7.90 -10.72 25.71
CA VAL A 374 -7.17 -10.15 24.58
C VAL A 374 -8.15 -9.90 23.45
N ALA A 375 -8.25 -8.67 22.98
CA ALA A 375 -8.95 -8.32 21.75
C ALA A 375 -7.94 -8.33 20.60
N LEU A 376 -8.29 -8.92 19.47
CA LEU A 376 -7.47 -8.97 18.25
C LEU A 376 -8.24 -8.31 17.13
N LEU A 377 -7.59 -7.34 16.46
CA LEU A 377 -8.05 -6.79 15.19
C LEU A 377 -7.15 -7.38 14.09
N LEU A 378 -7.73 -8.13 13.15
CA LEU A 378 -7.03 -8.69 12.00
C LEU A 378 -6.81 -7.61 10.92
N GLN A 379 -5.98 -7.95 9.94
CA GLN A 379 -5.63 -7.04 8.86
C GLN A 379 -6.82 -6.68 7.96
N ASN A 380 -7.72 -7.64 7.73
CA ASN A 380 -8.95 -7.42 6.98
C ASN A 380 -10.12 -7.19 7.95
N PRO A 381 -10.64 -5.94 8.07
CA PRO A 381 -11.78 -5.65 8.96
C PRO A 381 -13.06 -6.38 8.56
N THR A 382 -13.23 -6.69 7.28
CA THR A 382 -14.45 -7.36 6.77
C THR A 382 -14.65 -8.75 7.35
N ASP A 383 -13.59 -9.41 7.83
CA ASP A 383 -13.67 -10.73 8.48
C ASP A 383 -14.46 -10.72 9.80
N TYR A 384 -14.68 -9.52 10.37
CA TYR A 384 -15.45 -9.35 11.61
C TYR A 384 -16.85 -8.82 11.40
N LEU A 385 -17.13 -8.25 10.21
CA LEU A 385 -18.41 -7.63 9.91
C LEU A 385 -19.37 -8.71 9.40
N VAL A 386 -20.22 -9.23 10.31
CA VAL A 386 -21.11 -10.36 10.06
C VAL A 386 -22.57 -9.95 9.91
N HIS A 387 -22.91 -8.71 10.28
CA HIS A 387 -24.27 -8.20 10.23
C HIS A 387 -24.54 -7.31 9.02
N GLU A 388 -25.81 -7.13 8.67
CA GLU A 388 -26.23 -6.30 7.55
C GLU A 388 -26.26 -4.81 7.89
N HIS A 389 -26.35 -4.47 9.19
CA HIS A 389 -26.45 -3.08 9.64
C HIS A 389 -25.42 -2.75 10.73
N VAL A 390 -24.88 -1.53 10.66
CA VAL A 390 -23.87 -1.02 11.61
C VAL A 390 -24.32 -1.12 13.07
N HIS A 391 -25.57 -0.83 13.36
CA HIS A 391 -26.11 -0.87 14.74
C HIS A 391 -26.15 -2.29 15.35
N GLN A 392 -26.04 -3.32 14.52
CA GLN A 392 -26.02 -4.73 14.98
C GLN A 392 -24.60 -5.18 15.33
N GLU A 393 -23.56 -4.53 14.76
CA GLU A 393 -22.15 -4.89 15.01
C GLU A 393 -21.67 -4.48 16.41
N ALA A 394 -22.15 -3.34 16.92
CA ALA A 394 -21.72 -2.83 18.22
C ALA A 394 -22.79 -1.99 18.90
N SER A 395 -22.69 -1.85 20.25
CA SER A 395 -23.58 -0.99 21.00
C SER A 395 -23.48 0.48 20.58
N ALA A 396 -24.59 1.24 20.73
CA ALA A 396 -24.62 2.65 20.39
C ALA A 396 -23.53 3.49 21.07
N GLY A 397 -23.18 3.16 22.33
CA GLY A 397 -22.09 3.80 23.07
C GLY A 397 -20.71 3.50 22.48
N ALA A 398 -20.46 2.26 22.03
CA ALA A 398 -19.21 1.89 21.38
C ALA A 398 -19.07 2.57 20.01
N LEU A 399 -20.14 2.63 19.23
CA LEU A 399 -20.17 3.35 17.95
C LEU A 399 -19.88 4.84 18.12
N ALA A 400 -20.49 5.49 19.11
CA ALA A 400 -20.24 6.90 19.42
C ALA A 400 -18.77 7.16 19.80
N THR A 401 -18.13 6.24 20.53
CA THR A 401 -16.72 6.36 20.96
C THR A 401 -15.75 6.39 19.76
N VAL A 402 -16.10 5.72 18.68
CA VAL A 402 -15.29 5.67 17.44
C VAL A 402 -15.78 6.65 16.35
N GLY A 403 -16.68 7.59 16.69
CA GLY A 403 -17.16 8.62 15.77
C GLY A 403 -18.29 8.15 14.83
N LEU A 404 -18.83 6.94 15.03
CA LEU A 404 -19.94 6.38 14.25
C LEU A 404 -21.30 6.55 14.94
N GLY A 405 -21.45 7.60 15.74
CA GLY A 405 -22.68 7.87 16.49
C GLY A 405 -23.85 8.45 15.68
N ASP A 406 -23.63 8.86 14.43
CA ASP A 406 -24.65 9.41 13.55
C ASP A 406 -25.77 8.39 13.30
N PRO A 407 -27.03 8.75 13.58
CA PRO A 407 -28.18 7.88 13.29
C PRO A 407 -28.29 7.46 11.83
N ALA A 408 -27.87 8.29 10.88
CA ALA A 408 -27.89 8.00 9.45
C ALA A 408 -26.94 6.85 9.04
N LEU A 409 -25.89 6.59 9.83
CA LEU A 409 -24.93 5.51 9.58
C LEU A 409 -25.46 4.15 10.11
N ARG A 410 -26.42 4.14 11.02
CA ARG A 410 -26.86 2.93 11.72
C ARG A 410 -27.50 1.88 10.82
N GLU A 411 -28.26 2.33 9.83
CA GLU A 411 -28.97 1.46 8.88
C GLU A 411 -28.11 1.09 7.66
N ARG A 412 -26.92 1.65 7.52
CA ARG A 412 -26.01 1.32 6.41
C ARG A 412 -25.39 -0.03 6.62
N HIS A 413 -25.06 -0.71 5.52
CA HIS A 413 -24.27 -1.92 5.57
C HIS A 413 -22.84 -1.57 6.03
N PRO A 414 -22.23 -2.32 6.99
CA PRO A 414 -20.91 -2.01 7.52
C PRO A 414 -19.81 -1.92 6.46
N ARG A 415 -19.91 -2.69 5.38
CA ARG A 415 -18.95 -2.67 4.25
C ARG A 415 -19.03 -1.41 3.39
N ASP A 416 -20.11 -0.62 3.53
CA ASP A 416 -20.29 0.65 2.82
C ASP A 416 -19.73 1.85 3.61
N LEU A 417 -19.17 1.58 4.79
CA LEU A 417 -18.42 2.56 5.56
C LEU A 417 -16.96 2.51 5.09
N SER A 418 -16.62 3.35 4.15
CA SER A 418 -15.25 3.49 3.64
C SER A 418 -14.40 4.37 4.54
#